data_cde43a75475bdec9a4deebf72a17483a
#
_entry.id   cde43a75475bdec9a4deebf72a17483a
#
_cell.length_a   1.000
_cell.length_b   1.000
_cell.length_c   1.000
_cell.angle_alpha   90.00
_cell.angle_beta   90.00
_cell.angle_gamma   90.00
#
_symmetry.space_group_name_H-M   'P 1'
#
loop_
_entity.id
_entity.type
_entity.pdbx_description
1 polymer ?
#
loop_
_entity_poly.entity_id
_entity_poly.type
_entity_poly.pdbx_seq_one_letter_code
_entity_poly.pdbx_strand_id
1 'polypeptide(L)'
;MGDPVVYQPGSQRFVTDPYPAFETLRAGPPALYDDATGQWVVSRYALVDRLLRDRRLGRTYLHVADHAEFGRPPEPAYLAPFWATIRNGMLDREPPDHTRLRRLVSAAFTARRVEQLVPRIATLAGGLVDELLDAGSAGSPVDLVAVLAEPLPVTVIAELLGVPESDRSLLRPWSAAICRMFELDADRADGMAASAASAEFGDYLRRLAATRRATPADDLLTALTQVADADGGRLSEDELVGTCVLLLNAGHEATVNATGNGVWALLRHPEQHARLRADPAALLAPAVEEMLRYDCATPMFERWVLNDVTIGDATAGTEAVEVGRGAELALLLGSANRDPAVFADPDRFDVSRSPNPHLTFGAGIHFCLGAPLARRELAASVGALVRRVPKLAAAAEPAYKPGFVVRGLRSLPVTVR
;
A
#
# COMPACT_ATOMS: atom_id res chain seq x y z
N MET A 1 33.72 -16.01 -5.97
CA MET A 1 32.73 -14.98 -6.35
C MET A 1 31.40 -15.59 -6.00
N GLY A 2 30.71 -15.09 -4.96
CA GLY A 2 29.37 -15.55 -4.65
C GLY A 2 28.45 -15.16 -5.77
N ASP A 3 27.49 -16.03 -6.13
CA ASP A 3 26.44 -15.74 -7.10
C ASP A 3 25.78 -14.41 -6.75
N PRO A 4 25.49 -13.55 -7.74
CA PRO A 4 24.81 -12.31 -7.48
C PRO A 4 23.44 -12.64 -6.90
N VAL A 5 23.21 -12.19 -5.67
CA VAL A 5 21.93 -12.30 -4.98
C VAL A 5 20.92 -11.45 -5.74
N VAL A 6 20.14 -12.08 -6.64
CA VAL A 6 19.29 -11.36 -7.59
C VAL A 6 17.95 -11.01 -6.98
N TYR A 7 17.25 -11.94 -6.33
CA TYR A 7 15.95 -11.70 -5.69
C TYR A 7 15.86 -12.46 -4.38
N GLN A 8 15.80 -11.75 -3.27
CA GLN A 8 15.71 -12.35 -1.92
C GLN A 8 14.78 -11.51 -1.02
N PRO A 9 13.49 -11.47 -1.32
CA PRO A 9 12.55 -10.59 -0.64
C PRO A 9 12.42 -10.89 0.87
N GLY A 10 12.75 -12.11 1.31
CA GLY A 10 12.78 -12.48 2.74
C GLY A 10 14.05 -12.06 3.48
N SER A 11 15.09 -11.55 2.81
CA SER A 11 16.31 -11.16 3.50
C SER A 11 16.25 -9.72 4.02
N GLN A 12 16.74 -9.50 5.26
CA GLN A 12 16.77 -8.15 5.85
C GLN A 12 17.56 -7.16 4.98
N ARG A 13 18.63 -7.61 4.31
CA ARG A 13 19.41 -6.78 3.39
C ARG A 13 18.56 -6.28 2.23
N PHE A 14 17.78 -7.17 1.62
CA PHE A 14 16.89 -6.83 0.51
C PHE A 14 15.75 -5.91 0.98
N VAL A 15 15.15 -6.18 2.14
CA VAL A 15 14.13 -5.30 2.72
C VAL A 15 14.68 -3.91 3.00
N THR A 16 15.92 -3.80 3.48
CA THR A 16 16.55 -2.50 3.78
C THR A 16 16.87 -1.71 2.51
N ASP A 17 17.49 -2.35 1.52
CA ASP A 17 17.87 -1.72 0.24
C ASP A 17 17.71 -2.69 -0.93
N PRO A 18 16.52 -2.73 -1.57
CA PRO A 18 16.25 -3.60 -2.71
C PRO A 18 16.80 -3.06 -4.05
N TYR A 19 17.21 -1.80 -4.13
CA TYR A 19 17.46 -1.09 -5.38
C TYR A 19 18.64 -1.65 -6.18
N PRO A 20 19.77 -2.08 -5.59
CA PRO A 20 20.85 -2.72 -6.35
C PRO A 20 20.41 -4.05 -6.98
N ALA A 21 19.58 -4.83 -6.29
CA ALA A 21 19.02 -6.04 -6.85
C ALA A 21 18.00 -5.74 -7.98
N PHE A 22 17.20 -4.69 -7.83
CA PHE A 22 16.27 -4.23 -8.88
C PHE A 22 17.01 -3.81 -10.16
N GLU A 23 18.16 -3.14 -10.05
CA GLU A 23 19.00 -2.79 -11.20
C GLU A 23 19.46 -4.04 -11.94
N THR A 24 19.96 -5.04 -11.20
CA THR A 24 20.37 -6.33 -11.76
C THR A 24 19.21 -7.05 -12.46
N LEU A 25 18.03 -7.08 -11.83
CA LEU A 25 16.83 -7.69 -12.40
C LEU A 25 16.37 -7.00 -13.70
N ARG A 26 16.43 -5.67 -13.76
CA ARG A 26 16.09 -4.93 -14.99
C ARG A 26 17.05 -5.18 -16.13
N ALA A 27 18.31 -5.44 -15.83
CA ALA A 27 19.33 -5.81 -16.83
C ALA A 27 19.21 -7.26 -17.33
N GLY A 28 18.52 -8.11 -16.58
CA GLY A 28 18.28 -9.53 -16.90
C GLY A 28 17.16 -9.78 -17.91
N PRO A 29 16.63 -11.01 -17.98
CA PRO A 29 15.53 -11.38 -18.88
C PRO A 29 14.24 -10.58 -18.55
N PRO A 30 13.24 -10.56 -19.46
CA PRO A 30 11.99 -9.84 -19.25
C PRO A 30 11.17 -10.37 -18.07
N ALA A 31 11.29 -11.65 -17.77
CA ALA A 31 10.79 -12.30 -16.56
C ALA A 31 11.80 -13.35 -16.10
N LEU A 32 12.08 -13.39 -14.81
CA LEU A 32 12.98 -14.34 -14.17
C LEU A 32 12.15 -15.25 -13.25
N TYR A 33 12.26 -16.58 -13.42
CA TYR A 33 11.65 -17.49 -12.46
C TYR A 33 12.53 -17.59 -11.22
N ASP A 34 11.92 -17.39 -10.06
CA ASP A 34 12.60 -17.53 -8.77
C ASP A 34 12.11 -18.80 -8.07
N ASP A 35 12.99 -19.78 -7.94
CA ASP A 35 12.68 -21.07 -7.33
C ASP A 35 12.30 -20.95 -5.85
N ALA A 36 12.81 -19.95 -5.14
CA ALA A 36 12.59 -19.81 -3.71
C ALA A 36 11.16 -19.34 -3.40
N THR A 37 10.61 -18.44 -4.22
CA THR A 37 9.22 -17.95 -4.07
C THR A 37 8.24 -18.69 -4.97
N GLY A 38 8.71 -19.39 -6.00
CA GLY A 38 7.87 -20.05 -7.01
C GLY A 38 7.20 -19.05 -7.96
N GLN A 39 7.71 -17.82 -8.06
CA GLN A 39 7.11 -16.72 -8.81
C GLN A 39 7.97 -16.32 -10.02
N TRP A 40 7.32 -15.82 -11.06
CA TRP A 40 7.97 -15.11 -12.15
C TRP A 40 8.11 -13.64 -11.81
N VAL A 41 9.34 -13.16 -11.69
CA VAL A 41 9.67 -11.79 -11.28
C VAL A 41 9.80 -10.89 -12.49
N VAL A 42 9.03 -9.80 -12.54
CA VAL A 42 9.04 -8.79 -13.62
C VAL A 42 9.39 -7.42 -13.04
N SER A 43 10.41 -6.78 -13.59
CA SER A 43 11.07 -5.62 -12.98
C SER A 43 11.06 -4.33 -13.82
N ARG A 44 10.89 -4.42 -15.16
CA ARG A 44 10.95 -3.27 -16.09
C ARG A 44 9.61 -2.53 -16.11
N TYR A 45 9.65 -1.21 -16.12
CA TYR A 45 8.45 -0.36 -16.10
C TYR A 45 7.42 -0.71 -17.16
N ALA A 46 7.82 -0.78 -18.42
CA ALA A 46 6.90 -1.04 -19.53
C ALA A 46 6.18 -2.39 -19.41
N LEU A 47 6.87 -3.42 -18.89
CA LEU A 47 6.30 -4.73 -18.67
C LEU A 47 5.36 -4.73 -17.47
N VAL A 48 5.78 -4.13 -16.35
CA VAL A 48 4.97 -4.03 -15.13
C VAL A 48 3.68 -3.25 -15.42
N ASP A 49 3.73 -2.07 -16.07
CA ASP A 49 2.54 -1.29 -16.39
C ASP A 49 1.59 -2.06 -17.33
N ARG A 50 2.13 -2.72 -18.38
CA ARG A 50 1.36 -3.55 -19.29
C ARG A 50 0.64 -4.69 -18.54
N LEU A 51 1.38 -5.45 -17.73
CA LEU A 51 0.86 -6.62 -17.03
C LEU A 51 -0.16 -6.25 -15.93
N LEU A 52 -0.01 -5.10 -15.27
CA LEU A 52 -1.03 -4.58 -14.35
C LEU A 52 -2.39 -4.31 -15.02
N ARG A 53 -2.42 -4.15 -16.35
CA ARG A 53 -3.62 -3.88 -17.15
C ARG A 53 -4.11 -5.10 -17.96
N ASP A 54 -3.34 -6.18 -17.96
CA ASP A 54 -3.64 -7.36 -18.76
C ASP A 54 -4.74 -8.19 -18.10
N ARG A 55 -5.86 -8.38 -18.83
CA ARG A 55 -7.03 -9.16 -18.36
C ARG A 55 -6.79 -10.66 -18.29
N ARG A 56 -5.68 -11.16 -18.83
CA ARG A 56 -5.26 -12.55 -18.69
C ARG A 56 -4.63 -12.83 -17.33
N LEU A 57 -4.44 -11.76 -16.52
CA LEU A 57 -3.90 -11.82 -15.17
C LEU A 57 -4.99 -11.39 -14.18
N GLY A 58 -5.00 -12.02 -12.99
CA GLY A 58 -5.95 -11.70 -11.92
C GLY A 58 -5.29 -11.63 -10.56
N ARG A 59 -5.96 -10.99 -9.61
CA ARG A 59 -5.62 -11.08 -8.18
C ARG A 59 -6.08 -12.40 -7.58
N THR A 60 -7.07 -13.02 -8.19
CA THR A 60 -7.57 -14.33 -7.82
C THR A 60 -7.86 -15.15 -9.07
N TYR A 61 -7.84 -16.45 -8.96
CA TYR A 61 -8.29 -17.40 -9.99
C TYR A 61 -9.62 -18.07 -9.65
N LEU A 62 -10.14 -17.86 -8.44
CA LEU A 62 -11.32 -18.58 -7.92
C LEU A 62 -12.63 -18.27 -8.64
N HIS A 63 -12.65 -17.26 -9.51
CA HIS A 63 -13.79 -16.95 -10.38
C HIS A 63 -13.79 -17.78 -11.69
N VAL A 64 -12.68 -18.45 -12.01
CA VAL A 64 -12.53 -19.26 -13.26
C VAL A 64 -12.11 -20.70 -13.00
N ALA A 65 -11.61 -21.05 -11.80
CA ALA A 65 -11.14 -22.40 -11.46
C ALA A 65 -11.13 -22.59 -9.93
N ASP A 66 -11.23 -23.83 -9.48
CA ASP A 66 -10.95 -24.18 -8.10
C ASP A 66 -9.44 -24.36 -7.85
N HIS A 67 -9.06 -24.63 -6.60
CA HIS A 67 -7.66 -24.81 -6.24
C HIS A 67 -6.99 -25.99 -6.97
N ALA A 68 -7.68 -27.10 -7.11
CA ALA A 68 -7.14 -28.31 -7.75
C ALA A 68 -6.95 -28.10 -9.25
N GLU A 69 -7.94 -27.49 -9.93
CA GLU A 69 -7.88 -27.13 -11.35
C GLU A 69 -6.77 -26.10 -11.64
N PHE A 70 -6.43 -25.28 -10.64
CA PHE A 70 -5.35 -24.28 -10.75
C PHE A 70 -4.00 -24.81 -10.26
N GLY A 71 -3.92 -26.10 -9.91
CA GLY A 71 -2.68 -26.75 -9.45
C GLY A 71 -2.24 -26.30 -8.05
N ARG A 72 -3.19 -25.86 -7.22
CA ARG A 72 -2.91 -25.36 -5.87
C ARG A 72 -3.48 -26.31 -4.79
N PRO A 73 -2.83 -26.41 -3.63
CA PRO A 73 -3.38 -27.17 -2.50
C PRO A 73 -4.63 -26.48 -1.97
N PRO A 74 -5.56 -27.24 -1.35
CA PRO A 74 -6.68 -26.65 -0.64
C PRO A 74 -6.20 -25.77 0.52
N GLU A 75 -6.94 -24.74 0.80
CA GLU A 75 -6.62 -23.86 1.90
C GLU A 75 -6.77 -24.54 3.26
N PRO A 76 -5.85 -24.29 4.18
CA PRO A 76 -5.97 -24.78 5.55
C PRO A 76 -7.27 -24.29 6.20
N ALA A 77 -8.02 -25.19 6.85
CA ALA A 77 -9.30 -24.86 7.47
C ALA A 77 -9.22 -23.73 8.52
N TYR A 78 -8.06 -23.56 9.18
CA TYR A 78 -7.89 -22.48 10.16
C TYR A 78 -7.86 -21.07 9.52
N LEU A 79 -7.65 -20.96 8.20
CA LEU A 79 -7.71 -19.70 7.45
C LEU A 79 -9.12 -19.32 6.97
N ALA A 80 -10.13 -20.17 7.20
CA ALA A 80 -11.49 -19.93 6.71
C ALA A 80 -12.06 -18.56 7.14
N PRO A 81 -11.91 -18.06 8.40
CA PRO A 81 -12.39 -16.74 8.79
C PRO A 81 -11.66 -15.59 8.07
N PHE A 82 -10.35 -15.72 7.86
CA PHE A 82 -9.55 -14.76 7.11
C PHE A 82 -10.04 -14.65 5.66
N TRP A 83 -10.12 -15.79 4.95
CA TRP A 83 -10.56 -15.79 3.55
C TRP A 83 -12.03 -15.39 3.37
N ALA A 84 -12.90 -15.76 4.30
CA ALA A 84 -14.30 -15.30 4.29
C ALA A 84 -14.41 -13.77 4.35
N THR A 85 -13.47 -13.10 5.00
CA THR A 85 -13.44 -11.64 5.07
C THR A 85 -12.77 -11.03 3.84
N ILE A 86 -11.55 -11.47 3.48
CA ILE A 86 -10.74 -10.86 2.44
C ILE A 86 -11.36 -11.01 1.05
N ARG A 87 -11.91 -12.19 0.72
CA ARG A 87 -12.52 -12.47 -0.59
C ARG A 87 -13.83 -11.74 -0.85
N ASN A 88 -14.42 -11.16 0.17
CA ASN A 88 -15.60 -10.31 0.01
C ASN A 88 -15.23 -8.83 -0.23
N GLY A 89 -13.95 -8.47 -0.11
CA GLY A 89 -13.43 -7.18 -0.55
C GLY A 89 -13.15 -7.14 -2.06
N MET A 90 -13.20 -5.94 -2.65
CA MET A 90 -13.01 -5.78 -4.10
C MET A 90 -11.59 -6.08 -4.59
N LEU A 91 -10.57 -6.16 -3.71
CA LEU A 91 -9.18 -6.41 -4.12
C LEU A 91 -8.99 -7.85 -4.62
N ASP A 92 -9.64 -8.81 -3.96
CA ASP A 92 -9.54 -10.24 -4.27
C ASP A 92 -10.73 -10.74 -5.10
N ARG A 93 -11.25 -9.86 -5.94
CA ARG A 93 -12.32 -10.13 -6.92
C ARG A 93 -11.88 -9.71 -8.32
N GLU A 94 -12.42 -10.42 -9.32
CA GLU A 94 -12.26 -10.07 -10.73
C GLU A 94 -13.62 -9.73 -11.36
N PRO A 95 -13.65 -9.08 -12.53
CA PRO A 95 -14.91 -8.84 -13.24
C PRO A 95 -15.72 -10.11 -13.48
N PRO A 96 -17.06 -10.05 -13.35
CA PRO A 96 -17.90 -8.87 -13.18
C PRO A 96 -18.01 -8.35 -11.74
N ASP A 97 -17.73 -9.17 -10.72
CA ASP A 97 -17.93 -8.84 -9.30
C ASP A 97 -17.08 -7.64 -8.86
N HIS A 98 -15.78 -7.64 -9.23
CA HIS A 98 -14.91 -6.49 -8.97
C HIS A 98 -15.52 -5.19 -9.52
N THR A 99 -16.02 -5.20 -10.76
CA THR A 99 -16.58 -4.01 -11.40
C THR A 99 -17.79 -3.49 -10.64
N ARG A 100 -18.68 -4.39 -10.20
CA ARG A 100 -19.86 -4.06 -9.39
C ARG A 100 -19.46 -3.46 -8.04
N LEU A 101 -18.61 -4.16 -7.28
CA LEU A 101 -18.14 -3.71 -5.97
C LEU A 101 -17.42 -2.37 -6.09
N ARG A 102 -16.49 -2.24 -7.05
CA ARG A 102 -15.74 -1.00 -7.27
C ARG A 102 -16.65 0.18 -7.55
N ARG A 103 -17.71 0.00 -8.36
CA ARG A 103 -18.69 1.04 -8.66
C ARG A 103 -19.43 1.49 -7.40
N LEU A 104 -19.94 0.54 -6.60
CA LEU A 104 -20.65 0.83 -5.35
C LEU A 104 -19.76 1.56 -4.34
N VAL A 105 -18.54 1.06 -4.12
CA VAL A 105 -17.60 1.67 -3.18
C VAL A 105 -17.16 3.06 -3.66
N SER A 106 -16.91 3.24 -4.96
CA SER A 106 -16.53 4.56 -5.52
C SER A 106 -17.66 5.58 -5.42
N ALA A 107 -18.91 5.15 -5.46
CA ALA A 107 -20.07 6.03 -5.26
C ALA A 107 -20.20 6.53 -3.81
N ALA A 108 -19.72 5.75 -2.84
CA ALA A 108 -19.65 6.14 -1.43
C ALA A 108 -18.35 6.90 -1.09
N PHE A 109 -17.21 6.44 -1.64
CA PHE A 109 -15.88 7.03 -1.44
C PHE A 109 -15.57 8.05 -2.55
N THR A 110 -16.16 9.21 -2.48
CA THR A 110 -16.07 10.25 -3.52
C THR A 110 -14.90 11.22 -3.30
N ALA A 111 -14.43 11.87 -4.39
CA ALA A 111 -13.45 12.96 -4.31
C ALA A 111 -13.92 14.08 -3.37
N ARG A 112 -15.22 14.41 -3.38
CA ARG A 112 -15.81 15.41 -2.48
C ARG A 112 -15.63 15.02 -1.00
N ARG A 113 -15.84 13.74 -0.64
CA ARG A 113 -15.66 13.27 0.74
C ARG A 113 -14.18 13.37 1.16
N VAL A 114 -13.26 13.04 0.26
CA VAL A 114 -11.82 13.23 0.51
C VAL A 114 -11.47 14.71 0.73
N GLU A 115 -11.98 15.63 -0.09
CA GLU A 115 -11.72 17.06 0.08
C GLU A 115 -12.32 17.61 1.39
N GLN A 116 -13.44 17.09 1.85
CA GLN A 116 -14.02 17.48 3.14
C GLN A 116 -13.15 17.07 4.34
N LEU A 117 -12.31 16.03 4.20
CA LEU A 117 -11.37 15.60 5.24
C LEU A 117 -10.10 16.47 5.31
N VAL A 118 -9.75 17.21 4.25
CA VAL A 118 -8.48 17.95 4.18
C VAL A 118 -8.25 18.88 5.37
N PRO A 119 -9.22 19.71 5.84
CA PRO A 119 -9.01 20.54 7.03
C PRO A 119 -8.75 19.72 8.30
N ARG A 120 -9.45 18.58 8.43
CA ARG A 120 -9.29 17.70 9.59
C ARG A 120 -7.93 17.01 9.57
N ILE A 121 -7.49 16.52 8.40
CA ILE A 121 -6.16 15.90 8.21
C ILE A 121 -5.07 16.93 8.56
N ALA A 122 -5.19 18.18 8.12
CA ALA A 122 -4.24 19.23 8.42
C ALA A 122 -4.18 19.53 9.94
N THR A 123 -5.33 19.56 10.62
CA THR A 123 -5.40 19.75 12.08
C THR A 123 -4.73 18.59 12.82
N LEU A 124 -5.03 17.34 12.44
CA LEU A 124 -4.42 16.15 13.03
C LEU A 124 -2.91 16.14 12.83
N ALA A 125 -2.43 16.35 11.60
CA ALA A 125 -1.01 16.40 11.29
C ALA A 125 -0.31 17.52 12.08
N GLY A 126 -0.96 18.69 12.23
CA GLY A 126 -0.46 19.79 13.05
C GLY A 126 -0.30 19.42 14.52
N GLY A 127 -1.31 18.81 15.12
CA GLY A 127 -1.28 18.34 16.52
C GLY A 127 -0.19 17.28 16.77
N LEU A 128 -0.06 16.31 15.88
CA LEU A 128 0.99 15.28 15.98
C LEU A 128 2.41 15.86 15.82
N VAL A 129 2.57 16.92 15.04
CA VAL A 129 3.86 17.66 14.97
C VAL A 129 4.10 18.44 16.26
N ASP A 130 3.07 18.97 16.94
CA ASP A 130 3.24 19.57 18.29
C ASP A 130 3.70 18.53 19.29
N GLU A 131 3.08 17.33 19.31
CA GLU A 131 3.50 16.21 20.16
C GLU A 131 4.96 15.80 19.87
N LEU A 132 5.36 15.75 18.58
CA LEU A 132 6.73 15.46 18.18
C LEU A 132 7.73 16.51 18.74
N LEU A 133 7.38 17.78 18.66
CA LEU A 133 8.19 18.90 19.18
C LEU A 133 8.29 18.86 20.71
N ASP A 134 7.19 18.57 21.39
CA ASP A 134 7.14 18.47 22.85
C ASP A 134 7.96 17.27 23.34
N ALA A 135 7.81 16.10 22.71
CA ALA A 135 8.60 14.91 23.04
C ALA A 135 10.10 15.11 22.83
N GLY A 136 10.51 15.84 21.78
CA GLY A 136 11.90 16.18 21.49
C GLY A 136 12.42 17.43 22.22
N SER A 137 11.62 18.04 23.09
CA SER A 137 11.93 19.31 23.76
C SER A 137 13.19 19.26 24.62
N ALA A 138 13.50 18.11 25.22
CA ALA A 138 14.70 17.87 26.01
C ALA A 138 15.96 17.58 25.18
N GLY A 139 15.87 17.57 23.84
CA GLY A 139 16.97 17.24 22.94
C GLY A 139 17.21 15.73 22.74
N SER A 140 16.37 14.88 23.31
CA SER A 140 16.42 13.44 23.07
C SER A 140 15.79 13.09 21.73
N PRO A 141 16.28 12.05 21.01
CA PRO A 141 15.64 11.55 19.81
C PRO A 141 14.21 11.09 20.06
N VAL A 142 13.34 11.34 19.09
CA VAL A 142 11.93 10.92 19.10
C VAL A 142 11.67 10.02 17.89
N ASP A 143 10.86 8.99 18.05
CA ASP A 143 10.46 8.13 16.94
C ASP A 143 9.33 8.79 16.13
N LEU A 144 9.68 9.29 14.95
CA LEU A 144 8.73 9.94 14.03
C LEU A 144 7.64 8.99 13.56
N VAL A 145 7.94 7.69 13.39
CA VAL A 145 6.93 6.71 12.98
C VAL A 145 5.86 6.60 14.05
N ALA A 146 6.25 6.41 15.31
CA ALA A 146 5.33 6.23 16.42
C ALA A 146 4.48 7.48 16.70
N VAL A 147 5.06 8.68 16.56
CA VAL A 147 4.39 9.95 16.94
C VAL A 147 3.58 10.54 15.80
N LEU A 148 4.01 10.39 14.55
CA LEU A 148 3.35 11.06 13.41
C LEU A 148 2.85 10.10 12.34
N ALA A 149 3.76 9.24 11.80
CA ALA A 149 3.44 8.49 10.60
C ALA A 149 2.33 7.45 10.83
N GLU A 150 2.29 6.83 12.00
CA GLU A 150 1.32 5.80 12.34
C GLU A 150 -0.02 6.36 12.85
N PRO A 151 -0.09 7.33 13.78
CA PRO A 151 -1.36 7.82 14.31
C PRO A 151 -2.24 8.52 13.28
N LEU A 152 -1.65 9.25 12.33
CA LEU A 152 -2.43 10.04 11.37
C LEU A 152 -3.35 9.18 10.49
N PRO A 153 -2.84 8.20 9.69
CA PRO A 153 -3.69 7.43 8.79
C PRO A 153 -4.73 6.58 9.54
N VAL A 154 -4.35 6.00 10.69
CA VAL A 154 -5.30 5.23 11.53
C VAL A 154 -6.46 6.10 11.98
N THR A 155 -6.16 7.32 12.45
CA THR A 155 -7.21 8.26 12.89
C THR A 155 -8.09 8.69 11.74
N VAL A 156 -7.50 9.04 10.59
CA VAL A 156 -8.23 9.49 9.40
C VAL A 156 -9.17 8.40 8.88
N ILE A 157 -8.69 7.15 8.73
CA ILE A 157 -9.53 6.06 8.23
C ILE A 157 -10.60 5.66 9.25
N ALA A 158 -10.32 5.72 10.55
CA ALA A 158 -11.29 5.46 11.61
C ALA A 158 -12.41 6.51 11.59
N GLU A 159 -12.08 7.80 11.50
CA GLU A 159 -13.05 8.89 11.39
C GLU A 159 -13.88 8.75 10.11
N LEU A 160 -13.24 8.45 8.99
CA LEU A 160 -13.91 8.25 7.71
C LEU A 160 -14.93 7.11 7.76
N LEU A 161 -14.57 5.98 8.40
CA LEU A 161 -15.47 4.83 8.59
C LEU A 161 -16.51 5.05 9.68
N GLY A 162 -16.39 6.09 10.49
CA GLY A 162 -17.31 6.36 11.59
C GLY A 162 -17.05 5.50 12.82
N VAL A 163 -15.83 5.00 13.02
CA VAL A 163 -15.43 4.25 14.22
C VAL A 163 -15.36 5.20 15.42
N PRO A 164 -16.08 4.94 16.53
CA PRO A 164 -16.03 5.73 17.75
C PRO A 164 -14.59 5.85 18.29
N GLU A 165 -14.27 6.98 18.88
CA GLU A 165 -12.93 7.25 19.42
C GLU A 165 -12.49 6.21 20.44
N SER A 166 -13.40 5.76 21.31
CA SER A 166 -13.17 4.71 22.30
C SER A 166 -12.68 3.38 21.73
N ASP A 167 -13.01 3.10 20.46
CA ASP A 167 -12.80 1.81 19.82
C ASP A 167 -11.57 1.81 18.88
N ARG A 168 -11.00 3.00 18.59
CA ARG A 168 -9.92 3.15 17.62
C ARG A 168 -8.66 2.35 17.98
N SER A 169 -8.40 2.12 19.26
CA SER A 169 -7.29 1.31 19.73
C SER A 169 -7.37 -0.17 19.30
N LEU A 170 -8.55 -0.67 18.94
CA LEU A 170 -8.77 -2.02 18.45
C LEU A 170 -8.31 -2.20 16.99
N LEU A 171 -8.31 -1.13 16.21
CA LEU A 171 -8.09 -1.20 14.74
C LEU A 171 -6.68 -1.63 14.37
N ARG A 172 -5.69 -1.08 15.06
CA ARG A 172 -4.28 -1.36 14.77
C ARG A 172 -3.90 -2.82 14.95
N PRO A 173 -4.20 -3.50 16.09
CA PRO A 173 -3.91 -4.93 16.25
C PRO A 173 -4.57 -5.80 15.18
N TRP A 174 -5.83 -5.53 14.83
CA TRP A 174 -6.53 -6.28 13.78
C TRP A 174 -5.88 -6.07 12.40
N SER A 175 -5.61 -4.81 12.03
CA SER A 175 -4.99 -4.48 10.76
C SER A 175 -3.60 -5.13 10.64
N ALA A 176 -2.76 -5.01 11.66
CA ALA A 176 -1.42 -5.58 11.65
C ALA A 176 -1.43 -7.11 11.46
N ALA A 177 -2.30 -7.82 12.18
CA ALA A 177 -2.44 -9.27 12.05
C ALA A 177 -2.91 -9.69 10.65
N ILE A 178 -3.90 -8.98 10.08
CA ILE A 178 -4.40 -9.26 8.74
C ILE A 178 -3.34 -8.95 7.68
N CYS A 179 -2.67 -7.79 7.76
CA CYS A 179 -1.67 -7.38 6.78
C CYS A 179 -0.43 -8.28 6.77
N ARG A 180 -0.12 -8.95 7.90
CA ARG A 180 0.97 -9.92 7.97
C ARG A 180 0.79 -11.07 6.96
N MET A 181 -0.45 -11.41 6.62
CA MET A 181 -0.76 -12.45 5.61
C MET A 181 -0.45 -12.05 4.17
N PHE A 182 -0.13 -10.81 3.90
CA PHE A 182 0.32 -10.38 2.57
C PHE A 182 1.82 -10.56 2.36
N GLU A 183 2.57 -10.89 3.41
CA GLU A 183 4.02 -11.12 3.32
C GLU A 183 4.34 -12.56 2.88
N LEU A 184 5.44 -12.72 2.15
CA LEU A 184 5.86 -13.99 1.55
C LEU A 184 6.30 -15.04 2.59
N ASP A 185 6.63 -14.62 3.79
CA ASP A 185 7.12 -15.46 4.90
C ASP A 185 6.08 -15.66 6.01
N ALA A 186 4.79 -15.37 5.74
CA ALA A 186 3.71 -15.58 6.71
C ALA A 186 3.60 -17.07 7.09
N ASP A 187 3.61 -17.33 8.38
CA ASP A 187 3.57 -18.70 8.90
C ASP A 187 2.17 -19.08 9.45
N ARG A 188 2.09 -20.29 10.05
CA ARG A 188 0.84 -20.79 10.64
C ARG A 188 0.35 -19.93 11.80
N ALA A 189 1.26 -19.39 12.62
CA ALA A 189 0.88 -18.55 13.77
C ALA A 189 0.32 -17.21 13.29
N ASP A 190 0.93 -16.61 12.26
CA ASP A 190 0.44 -15.44 11.56
C ASP A 190 -0.98 -15.67 11.00
N GLY A 191 -1.19 -16.83 10.34
CA GLY A 191 -2.49 -17.20 9.78
C GLY A 191 -3.59 -17.40 10.84
N MET A 192 -3.26 -17.97 11.99
CA MET A 192 -4.20 -18.11 13.11
C MET A 192 -4.55 -16.74 13.71
N ALA A 193 -3.56 -15.86 13.89
CA ALA A 193 -3.76 -14.51 14.38
C ALA A 193 -4.61 -13.67 13.41
N ALA A 194 -4.34 -13.76 12.12
CA ALA A 194 -5.11 -13.09 11.07
C ALA A 194 -6.57 -13.57 11.02
N SER A 195 -6.80 -14.88 11.18
CA SER A 195 -8.15 -15.45 11.22
C SER A 195 -8.94 -14.98 12.44
N ALA A 196 -8.34 -14.95 13.62
CA ALA A 196 -8.96 -14.40 14.83
C ALA A 196 -9.29 -12.91 14.66
N ALA A 197 -8.32 -12.12 14.18
CA ALA A 197 -8.50 -10.69 13.92
C ALA A 197 -9.60 -10.43 12.88
N SER A 198 -9.67 -11.22 11.80
CA SER A 198 -10.72 -11.10 10.77
C SER A 198 -12.11 -11.38 11.32
N ALA A 199 -12.26 -12.39 12.18
CA ALA A 199 -13.53 -12.71 12.83
C ALA A 199 -13.96 -11.59 13.78
N GLU A 200 -13.09 -11.16 14.69
CA GLU A 200 -13.40 -10.11 15.68
C GLU A 200 -13.73 -8.77 15.02
N PHE A 201 -12.92 -8.37 14.02
CA PHE A 201 -13.15 -7.13 13.28
C PHE A 201 -14.42 -7.21 12.44
N GLY A 202 -14.68 -8.35 11.80
CA GLY A 202 -15.92 -8.57 11.05
C GLY A 202 -17.16 -8.44 11.94
N ASP A 203 -17.14 -9.05 13.12
CA ASP A 203 -18.24 -8.94 14.08
C ASP A 203 -18.43 -7.52 14.62
N TYR A 204 -17.33 -6.81 14.87
CA TYR A 204 -17.39 -5.40 15.24
C TYR A 204 -18.05 -4.56 14.15
N LEU A 205 -17.63 -4.73 12.89
CA LEU A 205 -18.20 -3.99 11.75
C LEU A 205 -19.68 -4.30 11.52
N ARG A 206 -20.12 -5.56 11.69
CA ARG A 206 -21.54 -5.93 11.59
C ARG A 206 -22.37 -5.18 12.64
N ARG A 207 -21.92 -5.13 13.90
CA ARG A 207 -22.59 -4.36 14.96
C ARG A 207 -22.63 -2.86 14.67
N LEU A 208 -21.52 -2.30 14.22
CA LEU A 208 -21.43 -0.88 13.87
C LEU A 208 -22.35 -0.55 12.69
N ALA A 209 -22.38 -1.40 11.65
CA ALA A 209 -23.27 -1.24 10.49
C ALA A 209 -24.76 -1.33 10.90
N ALA A 210 -25.12 -2.24 11.80
CA ALA A 210 -26.48 -2.32 12.33
C ALA A 210 -26.86 -1.01 13.05
N THR A 211 -25.97 -0.46 13.86
CA THR A 211 -26.15 0.85 14.51
C THR A 211 -26.35 1.97 13.48
N ARG A 212 -25.52 2.00 12.40
CA ARG A 212 -25.63 3.02 11.36
C ARG A 212 -26.88 2.89 10.49
N ARG A 213 -27.41 1.68 10.31
CA ARG A 213 -28.71 1.48 9.64
C ARG A 213 -29.85 2.04 10.49
N ALA A 214 -29.80 1.87 11.82
CA ALA A 214 -30.81 2.40 12.75
C ALA A 214 -30.67 3.92 12.98
N THR A 215 -29.43 4.41 13.06
CA THR A 215 -29.11 5.81 13.34
C THR A 215 -27.99 6.25 12.38
N PRO A 216 -28.33 6.72 11.17
CA PRO A 216 -27.36 7.17 10.17
C PRO A 216 -26.51 8.34 10.68
N ALA A 217 -25.23 8.36 10.29
CA ALA A 217 -24.30 9.43 10.56
C ALA A 217 -23.62 9.90 9.25
N ASP A 218 -22.92 11.02 9.30
CA ASP A 218 -22.13 11.47 8.13
C ASP A 218 -20.77 10.77 8.09
N ASP A 219 -20.79 9.46 7.84
CA ASP A 219 -19.61 8.62 7.71
C ASP A 219 -19.70 7.69 6.49
N LEU A 220 -18.55 7.09 6.13
CA LEU A 220 -18.49 6.19 4.98
C LEU A 220 -19.25 4.90 5.20
N LEU A 221 -19.30 4.37 6.44
CA LEU A 221 -20.04 3.16 6.73
C LEU A 221 -21.55 3.36 6.49
N THR A 222 -22.11 4.49 6.93
CA THR A 222 -23.51 4.86 6.62
C THR A 222 -23.71 4.92 5.10
N ALA A 223 -22.82 5.61 4.37
CA ALA A 223 -22.93 5.71 2.91
C ALA A 223 -22.86 4.32 2.23
N LEU A 224 -21.97 3.43 2.67
CA LEU A 224 -21.86 2.06 2.16
C LEU A 224 -23.10 1.20 2.47
N THR A 225 -23.75 1.40 3.62
CA THR A 225 -25.02 0.69 3.93
C THR A 225 -26.19 1.15 3.07
N GLN A 226 -26.12 2.35 2.50
CA GLN A 226 -27.20 2.98 1.73
C GLN A 226 -26.99 2.94 0.23
N VAL A 227 -25.72 2.77 -0.23
CA VAL A 227 -25.40 2.80 -1.65
C VAL A 227 -26.13 1.71 -2.43
N ALA A 228 -26.67 2.08 -3.59
CA ALA A 228 -27.26 1.17 -4.54
C ALA A 228 -26.78 1.51 -5.95
N ASP A 229 -26.68 0.52 -6.82
CA ASP A 229 -26.44 0.73 -8.26
C ASP A 229 -27.72 1.06 -9.02
N ALA A 230 -27.59 1.27 -10.34
CA ALA A 230 -28.73 1.65 -11.19
C ALA A 230 -29.85 0.60 -11.22
N ASP A 231 -29.50 -0.68 -10.97
CA ASP A 231 -30.43 -1.81 -10.95
C ASP A 231 -30.97 -2.11 -9.53
N GLY A 232 -30.62 -1.26 -8.53
CA GLY A 232 -30.99 -1.42 -7.14
C GLY A 232 -30.11 -2.42 -6.35
N GLY A 233 -29.05 -2.93 -6.98
CA GLY A 233 -28.09 -3.82 -6.31
C GLY A 233 -27.31 -3.10 -5.22
N ARG A 234 -27.11 -3.77 -4.07
CA ARG A 234 -26.43 -3.26 -2.88
C ARG A 234 -25.26 -4.16 -2.51
N LEU A 235 -24.42 -3.70 -1.59
CA LEU A 235 -23.46 -4.57 -0.93
C LEU A 235 -24.22 -5.58 -0.05
N SER A 236 -23.85 -6.85 -0.13
CA SER A 236 -24.25 -7.82 0.90
C SER A 236 -23.58 -7.45 2.24
N GLU A 237 -23.99 -8.09 3.33
CA GLU A 237 -23.36 -7.82 4.64
C GLU A 237 -21.88 -8.23 4.65
N ASP A 238 -21.56 -9.35 4.06
CA ASP A 238 -20.16 -9.82 3.97
C ASP A 238 -19.33 -8.95 3.03
N GLU A 239 -19.88 -8.47 1.92
CA GLU A 239 -19.22 -7.51 1.04
C GLU A 239 -19.00 -6.14 1.71
N LEU A 240 -19.95 -5.69 2.54
CA LEU A 240 -19.79 -4.48 3.35
C LEU A 240 -18.64 -4.65 4.33
N VAL A 241 -18.63 -5.75 5.07
CA VAL A 241 -17.55 -6.07 6.03
C VAL A 241 -16.21 -6.19 5.33
N GLY A 242 -16.10 -7.01 4.28
CA GLY A 242 -14.86 -7.17 3.50
C GLY A 242 -14.36 -5.86 2.91
N THR A 243 -15.28 -4.99 2.45
CA THR A 243 -14.93 -3.64 1.97
C THR A 243 -14.39 -2.77 3.10
N CYS A 244 -15.00 -2.74 4.26
CA CYS A 244 -14.52 -1.92 5.40
C CYS A 244 -13.17 -2.40 5.93
N VAL A 245 -12.98 -3.73 6.03
CA VAL A 245 -11.67 -4.33 6.39
C VAL A 245 -10.60 -3.95 5.37
N LEU A 246 -10.90 -4.07 4.07
CA LEU A 246 -9.99 -3.67 3.00
C LEU A 246 -9.64 -2.18 3.08
N LEU A 247 -10.62 -1.30 3.25
CA LEU A 247 -10.38 0.15 3.31
C LEU A 247 -9.52 0.54 4.51
N LEU A 248 -9.73 -0.10 5.67
CA LEU A 248 -8.88 0.15 6.84
C LEU A 248 -7.44 -0.30 6.57
N ASN A 249 -7.25 -1.56 6.18
CA ASN A 249 -5.92 -2.15 6.02
C ASN A 249 -5.12 -1.40 4.94
N ALA A 250 -5.73 -1.14 3.78
CA ALA A 250 -5.10 -0.44 2.67
C ALA A 250 -4.83 1.05 2.97
N GLY A 251 -5.72 1.69 3.72
CA GLY A 251 -5.60 3.12 4.08
C GLY A 251 -4.59 3.38 5.19
N HIS A 252 -4.30 2.38 6.02
CA HIS A 252 -3.40 2.51 7.16
C HIS A 252 -1.95 2.17 6.79
N GLU A 253 -1.62 0.89 6.62
CA GLU A 253 -0.23 0.41 6.55
C GLU A 253 0.60 1.05 5.43
N ALA A 254 0.05 1.14 4.22
CA ALA A 254 0.77 1.71 3.08
C ALA A 254 1.08 3.21 3.28
N THR A 255 0.16 3.96 3.91
CA THR A 255 0.33 5.40 4.15
C THR A 255 1.34 5.65 5.28
N VAL A 256 1.32 4.85 6.35
CA VAL A 256 2.36 4.87 7.40
C VAL A 256 3.75 4.68 6.79
N ASN A 257 3.88 3.63 5.99
CA ASN A 257 5.16 3.28 5.37
C ASN A 257 5.61 4.34 4.35
N ALA A 258 4.70 4.85 3.51
CA ALA A 258 5.02 5.91 2.57
C ALA A 258 5.46 7.21 3.26
N THR A 259 4.83 7.56 4.40
CA THR A 259 5.24 8.74 5.20
C THR A 259 6.63 8.53 5.81
N GLY A 260 6.88 7.38 6.44
CA GLY A 260 8.19 7.06 7.04
C GLY A 260 9.31 7.03 6.01
N ASN A 261 9.11 6.27 4.91
CA ASN A 261 10.08 6.13 3.82
C ASN A 261 10.35 7.50 3.14
N GLY A 262 9.29 8.27 2.87
CA GLY A 262 9.40 9.59 2.23
C GLY A 262 10.15 10.61 3.10
N VAL A 263 9.86 10.66 4.40
CA VAL A 263 10.59 11.52 5.33
C VAL A 263 12.05 11.06 5.46
N TRP A 264 12.30 9.75 5.55
CA TRP A 264 13.66 9.22 5.54
C TRP A 264 14.44 9.61 4.28
N ALA A 265 13.82 9.46 3.10
CA ALA A 265 14.42 9.91 1.85
C ALA A 265 14.76 11.41 1.90
N LEU A 266 13.86 12.24 2.42
CA LEU A 266 14.08 13.68 2.55
C LEU A 266 15.26 14.00 3.49
N LEU A 267 15.36 13.31 4.62
CA LEU A 267 16.44 13.51 5.60
C LEU A 267 17.81 13.09 5.06
N ARG A 268 17.87 12.09 4.18
CA ARG A 268 19.09 11.68 3.48
C ARG A 268 19.54 12.63 2.36
N HIS A 269 18.69 13.56 1.96
CA HIS A 269 18.96 14.53 0.89
C HIS A 269 18.74 15.96 1.39
N PRO A 270 19.65 16.48 2.24
CA PRO A 270 19.49 17.77 2.93
C PRO A 270 19.31 18.94 1.97
N GLU A 271 19.91 18.89 0.78
CA GLU A 271 19.73 19.89 -0.28
C GLU A 271 18.29 19.92 -0.82
N GLN A 272 17.66 18.75 -0.95
CA GLN A 272 16.26 18.65 -1.38
C GLN A 272 15.30 19.08 -0.28
N HIS A 273 15.62 18.74 0.98
CA HIS A 273 14.90 19.24 2.15
C HIS A 273 14.95 20.77 2.23
N ALA A 274 16.12 21.37 2.03
CA ALA A 274 16.28 22.82 2.02
C ALA A 274 15.49 23.48 0.88
N ARG A 275 15.49 22.89 -0.33
CA ARG A 275 14.67 23.37 -1.47
C ARG A 275 13.17 23.33 -1.14
N LEU A 276 12.69 22.19 -0.62
CA LEU A 276 11.26 22.05 -0.25
C LEU A 276 10.86 23.06 0.83
N ARG A 277 11.74 23.32 1.80
CA ARG A 277 11.51 24.33 2.85
C ARG A 277 11.49 25.75 2.31
N ALA A 278 12.29 26.07 1.31
CA ALA A 278 12.36 27.38 0.72
C ALA A 278 11.08 27.76 -0.05
N ASP A 279 10.46 26.77 -0.74
CA ASP A 279 9.21 26.98 -1.48
C ASP A 279 8.26 25.78 -1.34
N PRO A 280 7.65 25.61 -0.16
CA PRO A 280 6.71 24.50 0.04
C PRO A 280 5.41 24.66 -0.77
N ALA A 281 5.07 25.88 -1.20
CA ALA A 281 3.87 26.10 -2.00
C ALA A 281 4.00 25.49 -3.40
N ALA A 282 5.14 25.64 -4.04
CA ALA A 282 5.39 25.07 -5.36
C ALA A 282 5.83 23.61 -5.31
N LEU A 283 6.58 23.21 -4.27
CA LEU A 283 7.30 21.93 -4.25
C LEU A 283 6.63 20.82 -3.46
N LEU A 284 5.66 21.08 -2.58
CA LEU A 284 5.08 20.04 -1.72
C LEU A 284 4.37 18.94 -2.54
N ALA A 285 3.59 19.30 -3.52
CA ALA A 285 2.87 18.34 -4.34
C ALA A 285 3.82 17.44 -5.17
N PRO A 286 4.77 17.97 -5.96
CA PRO A 286 5.73 17.12 -6.66
C PRO A 286 6.66 16.35 -5.70
N ALA A 287 6.99 16.88 -4.53
CA ALA A 287 7.79 16.16 -3.53
C ALA A 287 7.06 14.92 -2.99
N VAL A 288 5.75 15.00 -2.78
CA VAL A 288 4.93 13.82 -2.39
C VAL A 288 4.96 12.75 -3.46
N GLU A 289 4.79 13.11 -4.74
CA GLU A 289 4.91 12.12 -5.83
C GLU A 289 6.33 11.52 -5.91
N GLU A 290 7.36 12.33 -5.67
CA GLU A 290 8.74 11.83 -5.66
C GLU A 290 9.03 10.91 -4.47
N MET A 291 8.52 11.19 -3.29
CA MET A 291 8.60 10.30 -2.13
C MET A 291 7.95 8.95 -2.44
N LEU A 292 6.76 8.96 -3.02
CA LEU A 292 6.03 7.76 -3.43
C LEU A 292 6.78 6.94 -4.49
N ARG A 293 7.43 7.61 -5.45
CA ARG A 293 8.26 6.96 -6.46
C ARG A 293 9.54 6.38 -5.88
N TYR A 294 10.28 7.22 -5.14
CA TYR A 294 11.67 6.97 -4.76
C TYR A 294 11.82 5.81 -3.79
N ASP A 295 10.93 5.69 -2.82
CA ASP A 295 10.94 4.59 -1.85
C ASP A 295 9.53 4.03 -1.62
N CYS A 296 9.11 3.19 -2.59
CA CYS A 296 7.75 2.67 -2.69
C CYS A 296 7.39 1.80 -1.47
N ALA A 297 6.29 2.15 -0.80
CA ALA A 297 5.79 1.42 0.36
C ALA A 297 5.19 0.04 0.01
N THR A 298 4.76 -0.14 -1.24
CA THR A 298 4.26 -1.42 -1.76
C THR A 298 5.05 -1.77 -3.02
N PRO A 299 6.30 -2.24 -2.87
CA PRO A 299 7.22 -2.41 -3.99
C PRO A 299 6.88 -3.56 -4.92
N MET A 300 5.92 -4.43 -4.56
CA MET A 300 5.54 -5.60 -5.33
C MET A 300 4.02 -5.80 -5.31
N PHE A 301 3.46 -6.20 -6.47
CA PHE A 301 2.11 -6.75 -6.58
C PHE A 301 2.13 -8.11 -7.24
N GLU A 302 1.35 -9.03 -6.71
CA GLU A 302 1.18 -10.38 -7.24
C GLU A 302 0.04 -10.43 -8.27
N ARG A 303 0.20 -11.32 -9.25
CA ARG A 303 -0.84 -11.67 -10.24
C ARG A 303 -0.79 -13.14 -10.59
N TRP A 304 -1.96 -13.75 -10.63
CA TRP A 304 -2.15 -15.09 -11.16
C TRP A 304 -2.29 -15.05 -12.68
N VAL A 305 -1.63 -15.95 -13.38
CA VAL A 305 -1.79 -16.13 -14.84
C VAL A 305 -3.03 -16.98 -15.08
N LEU A 306 -4.13 -16.32 -15.50
CA LEU A 306 -5.41 -16.98 -15.78
C LEU A 306 -5.43 -17.61 -17.17
N ASN A 307 -4.70 -17.04 -18.12
CA ASN A 307 -4.45 -17.55 -19.47
C ASN A 307 -3.00 -17.26 -19.83
N ASP A 308 -2.40 -18.12 -20.66
CA ASP A 308 -1.00 -18.00 -21.08
C ASP A 308 -0.65 -16.60 -21.56
N VAL A 309 0.52 -16.11 -21.12
CA VAL A 309 1.02 -14.78 -21.46
C VAL A 309 2.46 -14.85 -21.94
N THR A 310 2.76 -14.03 -22.95
CA THR A 310 4.13 -13.76 -23.40
C THR A 310 4.65 -12.48 -22.73
N ILE A 311 5.73 -12.58 -21.99
CA ILE A 311 6.39 -11.45 -21.32
C ILE A 311 7.66 -11.09 -22.11
N GLY A 312 7.74 -9.87 -22.63
CA GLY A 312 8.77 -9.44 -23.58
C GLY A 312 8.16 -9.14 -24.95
N ASP A 313 9.00 -8.91 -25.94
CA ASP A 313 8.61 -8.67 -27.34
C ASP A 313 9.62 -9.31 -28.29
N ALA A 314 9.34 -10.54 -28.69
CA ALA A 314 10.16 -11.27 -29.68
C ALA A 314 10.20 -10.57 -31.04
N THR A 315 9.18 -9.79 -31.42
CA THR A 315 9.10 -9.09 -32.70
C THR A 315 10.02 -7.86 -32.74
N ALA A 316 10.31 -7.28 -31.58
CA ALA A 316 11.28 -6.18 -31.44
C ALA A 316 12.73 -6.66 -31.31
N GLY A 317 12.99 -7.96 -31.49
CA GLY A 317 14.34 -8.55 -31.33
C GLY A 317 14.78 -8.67 -29.86
N THR A 318 13.85 -8.52 -28.92
CA THR A 318 14.10 -8.74 -27.50
C THR A 318 13.67 -10.15 -27.11
N GLU A 319 14.32 -10.71 -26.07
CA GLU A 319 13.92 -11.97 -25.50
C GLU A 319 12.46 -11.93 -25.03
N ALA A 320 11.73 -13.02 -25.23
CA ALA A 320 10.38 -13.21 -24.75
C ALA A 320 10.27 -14.52 -23.96
N VAL A 321 9.51 -14.49 -22.89
CA VAL A 321 9.29 -15.63 -22.00
C VAL A 321 7.79 -15.98 -22.02
N GLU A 322 7.49 -17.24 -22.33
CA GLU A 322 6.13 -17.78 -22.22
C GLU A 322 5.87 -18.22 -20.80
N VAL A 323 4.79 -17.69 -20.19
CA VAL A 323 4.37 -18.03 -18.84
C VAL A 323 2.96 -18.61 -18.90
N GLY A 324 2.85 -19.89 -18.52
CA GLY A 324 1.61 -20.66 -18.60
C GLY A 324 0.60 -20.32 -17.50
N ARG A 325 -0.68 -20.65 -17.77
CA ARG A 325 -1.76 -20.61 -16.81
C ARG A 325 -1.39 -21.36 -15.51
N GLY A 326 -1.75 -20.81 -14.37
CA GLY A 326 -1.45 -21.36 -13.04
C GLY A 326 -0.16 -20.81 -12.42
N ALA A 327 0.67 -20.14 -13.21
CA ALA A 327 1.84 -19.45 -12.68
C ALA A 327 1.46 -18.17 -11.90
N GLU A 328 2.39 -17.73 -11.06
CA GLU A 328 2.26 -16.51 -10.30
C GLU A 328 3.36 -15.53 -10.70
N LEU A 329 2.99 -14.26 -10.86
CA LEU A 329 3.89 -13.17 -11.21
C LEU A 329 4.09 -12.25 -9.99
N ALA A 330 5.36 -11.91 -9.72
CA ALA A 330 5.75 -10.80 -8.86
C ALA A 330 6.07 -9.57 -9.72
N LEU A 331 5.16 -8.60 -9.77
CA LEU A 331 5.34 -7.36 -10.51
C LEU A 331 6.00 -6.32 -9.60
N LEU A 332 7.28 -5.99 -9.86
CA LEU A 332 8.09 -5.13 -9.00
C LEU A 332 7.87 -3.64 -9.31
N LEU A 333 6.90 -3.03 -8.63
CA LEU A 333 6.60 -1.61 -8.77
C LEU A 333 7.76 -0.72 -8.31
N GLY A 334 8.43 -1.10 -7.20
CA GLY A 334 9.60 -0.40 -6.68
C GLY A 334 10.76 -0.36 -7.69
N SER A 335 10.93 -1.46 -8.44
CA SER A 335 11.90 -1.53 -9.54
C SER A 335 11.46 -0.67 -10.73
N ALA A 336 10.21 -0.81 -11.16
CA ALA A 336 9.64 -0.02 -12.25
C ALA A 336 9.75 1.50 -11.99
N ASN A 337 9.55 1.93 -10.76
CA ASN A 337 9.67 3.33 -10.33
C ASN A 337 11.13 3.87 -10.37
N ARG A 338 12.10 3.02 -10.56
CA ARG A 338 13.52 3.33 -10.73
C ARG A 338 14.07 2.91 -12.11
N ASP A 339 13.18 2.70 -13.10
CA ASP A 339 13.60 2.30 -14.44
C ASP A 339 14.14 3.51 -15.22
N PRO A 340 15.43 3.50 -15.65
CA PRO A 340 16.04 4.60 -16.42
C PRO A 340 15.41 4.78 -17.79
N ALA A 341 14.68 3.79 -18.32
CA ALA A 341 13.94 3.94 -19.57
C ALA A 341 12.77 4.95 -19.46
N VAL A 342 12.33 5.26 -18.24
CA VAL A 342 11.19 6.16 -17.97
C VAL A 342 11.59 7.37 -17.14
N PHE A 343 12.48 7.18 -16.17
CA PHE A 343 12.90 8.23 -15.25
C PHE A 343 14.36 8.62 -15.49
N ALA A 344 14.62 9.84 -15.91
CA ALA A 344 15.98 10.37 -15.97
C ALA A 344 16.58 10.42 -14.56
N ASP A 345 17.83 9.97 -14.39
CA ASP A 345 18.50 9.86 -13.10
C ASP A 345 17.58 9.22 -12.03
N PRO A 346 17.13 7.95 -12.22
CA PRO A 346 16.08 7.35 -11.41
C PRO A 346 16.45 7.23 -9.93
N ASP A 347 17.73 7.14 -9.62
CA ASP A 347 18.25 7.00 -8.25
C ASP A 347 18.51 8.35 -7.57
N ARG A 348 18.34 9.45 -8.29
CA ARG A 348 18.34 10.80 -7.72
C ARG A 348 16.96 11.13 -7.15
N PHE A 349 16.93 11.49 -5.87
CA PHE A 349 15.75 12.06 -5.23
C PHE A 349 15.63 13.55 -5.60
N ASP A 350 14.55 13.95 -6.26
CA ASP A 350 14.33 15.33 -6.72
C ASP A 350 12.90 15.78 -6.42
N VAL A 351 12.75 16.64 -5.40
CA VAL A 351 11.44 17.16 -4.95
C VAL A 351 10.68 17.97 -6.00
N SER A 352 11.30 18.26 -7.14
CA SER A 352 10.68 18.97 -8.28
C SER A 352 10.47 18.09 -9.50
N ARG A 353 10.68 16.76 -9.40
CA ARG A 353 10.59 15.86 -10.55
C ARG A 353 9.24 15.97 -11.27
N SER A 354 9.29 16.27 -12.56
CA SER A 354 8.14 16.31 -13.45
C SER A 354 8.60 16.05 -14.89
N PRO A 355 7.96 15.15 -15.66
CA PRO A 355 6.85 14.27 -15.22
C PRO A 355 7.30 13.19 -14.22
N ASN A 356 6.34 12.63 -13.46
CA ASN A 356 6.60 11.57 -12.49
C ASN A 356 5.52 10.47 -12.57
N PRO A 357 5.51 9.64 -13.65
CA PRO A 357 4.49 8.63 -13.88
C PRO A 357 4.74 7.34 -13.10
N HIS A 358 4.95 7.44 -11.77
CA HIS A 358 5.24 6.27 -10.95
C HIS A 358 4.05 5.29 -10.82
N LEU A 359 4.34 4.01 -10.59
CA LEU A 359 3.36 2.93 -10.49
C LEU A 359 2.99 2.59 -9.03
N THR A 360 3.34 3.40 -8.05
CA THR A 360 3.12 3.11 -6.61
C THR A 360 1.66 2.82 -6.28
N PHE A 361 0.72 3.42 -7.00
CA PHE A 361 -0.71 3.15 -6.85
C PHE A 361 -1.25 2.05 -7.77
N GLY A 362 -0.37 1.28 -8.41
CA GLY A 362 -0.73 0.28 -9.40
C GLY A 362 -1.28 0.88 -10.69
N ALA A 363 -1.92 0.05 -11.49
CA ALA A 363 -2.58 0.43 -12.75
C ALA A 363 -3.77 -0.51 -13.06
N GLY A 364 -4.54 -0.19 -14.12
CA GLY A 364 -5.67 -1.00 -14.54
C GLY A 364 -6.86 -0.94 -13.60
N ILE A 365 -7.65 -2.02 -13.56
CA ILE A 365 -8.89 -2.08 -12.79
C ILE A 365 -8.67 -1.99 -11.28
N HIS A 366 -7.51 -2.43 -10.78
CA HIS A 366 -7.12 -2.37 -9.38
C HIS A 366 -6.30 -1.11 -9.02
N PHE A 367 -6.29 -0.06 -9.85
CA PHE A 367 -5.67 1.21 -9.48
C PHE A 367 -6.20 1.69 -8.12
N CYS A 368 -5.32 2.15 -7.24
CA CYS A 368 -5.64 2.47 -5.85
C CYS A 368 -6.80 3.47 -5.73
N LEU A 369 -7.87 3.05 -5.05
CA LEU A 369 -9.02 3.91 -4.77
C LEU A 369 -8.66 5.05 -3.82
N GLY A 370 -7.80 4.76 -2.82
CA GLY A 370 -7.36 5.70 -1.80
C GLY A 370 -6.26 6.67 -2.23
N ALA A 371 -5.77 6.60 -3.49
CA ALA A 371 -4.67 7.44 -3.96
C ALA A 371 -4.86 8.97 -3.71
N PRO A 372 -6.05 9.56 -3.89
CA PRO A 372 -6.28 10.96 -3.54
C PRO A 372 -6.12 11.22 -2.04
N LEU A 373 -6.64 10.34 -1.16
CA LEU A 373 -6.55 10.49 0.30
C LEU A 373 -5.11 10.36 0.78
N ALA A 374 -4.38 9.34 0.36
CA ALA A 374 -2.98 9.13 0.70
C ALA A 374 -2.11 10.34 0.37
N ARG A 375 -2.30 10.94 -0.82
CA ARG A 375 -1.61 12.18 -1.21
C ARG A 375 -1.90 13.34 -0.26
N ARG A 376 -3.14 13.48 0.21
CA ARG A 376 -3.53 14.54 1.17
C ARG A 376 -2.89 14.30 2.54
N GLU A 377 -2.84 13.08 3.00
CA GLU A 377 -2.20 12.72 4.27
C GLU A 377 -0.69 12.94 4.24
N LEU A 378 -0.01 12.48 3.19
CA LEU A 378 1.42 12.74 3.00
C LEU A 378 1.72 14.25 2.92
N ALA A 379 0.95 14.98 2.13
CA ALA A 379 1.13 16.44 1.99
C ALA A 379 0.90 17.17 3.32
N ALA A 380 -0.06 16.74 4.13
CA ALA A 380 -0.31 17.33 5.45
C ALA A 380 0.84 17.04 6.42
N SER A 381 1.28 15.78 6.51
CA SER A 381 2.40 15.36 7.38
C SER A 381 3.70 16.05 7.01
N VAL A 382 4.13 15.92 5.75
CA VAL A 382 5.38 16.48 5.25
C VAL A 382 5.32 18.02 5.30
N GLY A 383 4.21 18.61 4.90
CA GLY A 383 4.01 20.05 4.92
C GLY A 383 4.05 20.64 6.35
N ALA A 384 3.50 19.94 7.34
CA ALA A 384 3.59 20.35 8.74
C ALA A 384 5.03 20.25 9.27
N LEU A 385 5.74 19.16 9.00
CA LEU A 385 7.14 18.95 9.37
C LEU A 385 8.04 20.04 8.77
N VAL A 386 7.95 20.25 7.46
CA VAL A 386 8.79 21.21 6.72
C VAL A 386 8.61 22.64 7.21
N ARG A 387 7.39 23.04 7.56
CA ARG A 387 7.10 24.39 8.06
C ARG A 387 7.47 24.60 9.53
N ARG A 388 7.30 23.58 10.36
CA ARG A 388 7.31 23.75 11.83
C ARG A 388 8.52 23.15 12.51
N VAL A 389 9.24 22.22 11.83
CA VAL A 389 10.44 21.57 12.37
C VAL A 389 11.67 21.87 11.50
N PRO A 390 12.16 23.13 11.51
CA PRO A 390 13.21 23.56 10.58
C PRO A 390 14.56 22.86 10.76
N LYS A 391 14.79 22.27 11.91
CA LYS A 391 16.02 21.55 12.24
C LYS A 391 15.81 20.02 12.32
N LEU A 392 14.73 19.51 11.70
CA LEU A 392 14.49 18.07 11.65
C LEU A 392 15.69 17.35 11.03
N ALA A 393 16.27 16.43 11.76
CA ALA A 393 17.40 15.62 11.32
C ALA A 393 17.28 14.18 11.83
N ALA A 394 17.84 13.23 11.09
CA ALA A 394 17.95 11.86 11.56
C ALA A 394 18.92 11.79 12.76
N ALA A 395 18.51 11.12 13.83
CA ALA A 395 19.34 10.87 15.00
C ALA A 395 20.11 9.54 14.90
N ALA A 396 19.58 8.59 14.12
CA ALA A 396 20.18 7.29 13.83
C ALA A 396 19.56 6.71 12.55
N GLU A 397 20.16 5.63 12.04
CA GLU A 397 19.58 4.83 10.97
C GLU A 397 18.22 4.27 11.41
N PRO A 398 17.22 4.22 10.52
CA PRO A 398 15.92 3.69 10.83
C PRO A 398 15.96 2.17 10.96
N ALA A 399 15.04 1.61 11.75
CA ALA A 399 14.77 0.18 11.73
C ALA A 399 13.63 -0.12 10.75
N TYR A 400 13.83 -1.09 9.86
CA TYR A 400 12.79 -1.56 8.95
C TYR A 400 11.88 -2.61 9.62
N LYS A 401 10.61 -2.67 9.20
CA LYS A 401 9.71 -3.78 9.49
C LYS A 401 10.24 -5.03 8.80
N PRO A 402 10.00 -6.23 9.33
CA PRO A 402 10.15 -7.45 8.54
C PRO A 402 9.08 -7.44 7.42
N GLY A 403 9.42 -8.08 6.30
CA GLY A 403 8.51 -8.16 5.15
C GLY A 403 8.85 -7.15 4.06
N PHE A 404 8.51 -7.57 2.83
CA PHE A 404 8.85 -6.83 1.61
C PHE A 404 7.62 -6.33 0.85
N VAL A 405 6.49 -7.05 0.92
CA VAL A 405 5.29 -6.71 0.15
C VAL A 405 4.69 -5.39 0.62
N VAL A 406 4.71 -5.16 1.94
CA VAL A 406 4.32 -3.88 2.56
C VAL A 406 5.52 -3.31 3.32
N ARG A 407 6.44 -2.72 2.54
CA ARG A 407 7.76 -2.30 3.03
C ARG A 407 7.74 -0.93 3.69
N GLY A 408 8.27 -0.85 4.91
CA GLY A 408 8.36 0.42 5.64
C GLY A 408 9.22 0.36 6.87
N LEU A 409 9.32 1.51 7.53
CA LEU A 409 10.09 1.67 8.75
C LEU A 409 9.28 1.21 9.96
N ARG A 410 9.94 0.48 10.88
CA ARG A 410 9.45 0.19 12.21
C ARG A 410 9.64 1.39 13.14
N SER A 411 10.76 2.11 12.96
CA SER A 411 11.07 3.32 13.70
C SER A 411 11.98 4.25 12.89
N LEU A 412 11.82 5.55 13.07
CA LEU A 412 12.68 6.60 12.52
C LEU A 412 13.05 7.59 13.62
N PRO A 413 14.19 7.37 14.32
CA PRO A 413 14.65 8.29 15.35
C PRO A 413 15.08 9.63 14.75
N VAL A 414 14.48 10.73 15.21
CA VAL A 414 14.79 12.09 14.73
C VAL A 414 15.08 13.04 15.87
N THR A 415 15.85 14.09 15.59
CA THR A 415 15.97 15.28 16.43
C THR A 415 15.16 16.41 15.82
N VAL A 416 14.57 17.27 16.65
CA VAL A 416 13.67 18.38 16.23
C VAL A 416 14.24 19.76 16.55
N ARG A 417 15.44 19.83 17.16
CA ARG A 417 16.13 21.07 17.63
C ARG A 417 17.58 21.13 17.21
#